data_94c6deaa8afe5cdfd7b9a4fc1653fa05
#
_entry.id   94c6deaa8afe5cdfd7b9a4fc1653fa05
#
_cell.length_a   1.000
_cell.length_b   1.000
_cell.length_c   1.000
_cell.angle_alpha   90.00
_cell.angle_beta   90.00
_cell.angle_gamma   90.00
#
_symmetry.space_group_name_H-M   'P 1'
#
loop_
_entity.id
_entity.type
_entity.pdbx_description
1 polymer ?
#
loop_
_entity_poly.entity_id
_entity_poly.type
_entity_poly.pdbx_seq_one_letter_code
_entity_poly.pdbx_strand_id
1 'polypeptide(L)'
;MTTKLEQLRKLTTVVADTGDIEAIAKYTPEDATTNPSLILKAAQIAEYAPLIDASIEYAKAQSSDKAQQVQDTCDMLAVSIGKEILKVVPGRISTEVDACLSYDTEGSIAKARQLIKMYNDAGITNDRILIKLASTWEGIRAAEVLEKEGINCNLTLLFSFAQARACAEAGVFLISPFVGRIMDWYKAKEGRDFEASEDPGVISVAGIYDYYKEHGYNTVVMGASFRNIGEILELAGCDRLTISPNLLQELEEATGEVVEKLIDTNGNKERPAAMTHAEFLWDHNQDPMAVEKLAEGIRNFAVDQGKLEDMIAAKL
;
A
#
# COMPACT_ATOMS: atom_id res chain seq x y z
N MET A 1 -1.92 24.74 -21.26
CA MET A 1 -1.16 24.94 -20.00
C MET A 1 -0.85 23.57 -19.45
N THR A 2 0.31 23.36 -18.87
CA THR A 2 0.70 22.09 -18.25
C THR A 2 -0.14 21.89 -17.00
N THR A 3 -0.77 20.74 -16.86
CA THR A 3 -1.61 20.41 -15.69
C THR A 3 -0.74 20.17 -14.44
N LYS A 4 -1.34 20.21 -13.25
CA LYS A 4 -0.61 19.86 -12.02
C LYS A 4 -0.18 18.39 -12.02
N LEU A 5 -0.95 17.48 -12.60
CA LEU A 5 -0.58 16.07 -12.74
C LEU A 5 0.67 15.90 -13.61
N GLU A 6 0.74 16.58 -14.76
CA GLU A 6 1.93 16.54 -15.65
C GLU A 6 3.19 17.10 -14.98
N GLN A 7 3.05 18.13 -14.15
CA GLN A 7 4.16 18.69 -13.39
C GLN A 7 4.60 17.77 -12.25
N LEU A 8 3.64 17.20 -11.49
CA LEU A 8 3.92 16.27 -10.40
C LEU A 8 4.71 15.05 -10.88
N ARG A 9 4.36 14.50 -12.05
CA ARG A 9 5.07 13.35 -12.66
C ARG A 9 6.55 13.59 -12.96
N LYS A 10 6.99 14.84 -13.01
CA LYS A 10 8.41 15.18 -13.20
C LYS A 10 9.20 15.17 -11.90
N LEU A 11 8.51 15.23 -10.77
CA LEU A 11 9.08 15.32 -9.43
C LEU A 11 8.92 14.01 -8.64
N THR A 12 7.85 13.26 -8.91
CA THR A 12 7.42 12.12 -8.11
C THR A 12 6.87 11.03 -9.02
N THR A 13 7.17 9.77 -8.73
CA THR A 13 6.53 8.64 -9.41
C THR A 13 5.06 8.53 -8.97
N VAL A 14 4.16 8.71 -9.93
CA VAL A 14 2.70 8.62 -9.69
C VAL A 14 2.26 7.17 -9.79
N VAL A 15 1.57 6.71 -8.74
CA VAL A 15 1.00 5.36 -8.59
C VAL A 15 -0.51 5.47 -8.49
N ALA A 16 -1.27 4.52 -9.06
CA ALA A 16 -2.72 4.51 -8.93
C ALA A 16 -3.17 3.65 -7.74
N ASP A 17 -4.06 4.19 -6.91
CA ASP A 17 -4.66 3.48 -5.78
C ASP A 17 -6.08 3.02 -6.15
N THR A 18 -6.19 1.94 -6.92
CA THR A 18 -7.47 1.38 -7.38
C THR A 18 -7.30 -0.03 -7.96
N GLY A 19 -8.37 -0.83 -7.92
CA GLY A 19 -8.49 -2.09 -8.66
C GLY A 19 -9.25 -1.95 -9.99
N ASP A 20 -9.63 -0.74 -10.39
CA ASP A 20 -10.32 -0.45 -11.64
C ASP A 20 -9.32 -0.22 -12.78
N ILE A 21 -9.21 -1.19 -13.68
CA ILE A 21 -8.26 -1.19 -14.78
C ILE A 21 -8.51 -0.05 -15.77
N GLU A 22 -9.77 0.30 -16.03
CA GLU A 22 -10.10 1.39 -16.94
C GLU A 22 -9.64 2.74 -16.39
N ALA A 23 -9.86 2.97 -15.09
CA ALA A 23 -9.36 4.15 -14.41
C ALA A 23 -7.82 4.21 -14.42
N ILE A 24 -7.14 3.07 -14.23
CA ILE A 24 -5.67 3.00 -14.34
C ILE A 24 -5.21 3.34 -15.75
N ALA A 25 -5.80 2.74 -16.76
CA ALA A 25 -5.43 2.96 -18.17
C ALA A 25 -5.58 4.43 -18.58
N LYS A 26 -6.60 5.13 -18.06
CA LYS A 26 -6.84 6.54 -18.34
C LYS A 26 -5.66 7.43 -17.91
N TYR A 27 -5.11 7.18 -16.72
CA TYR A 27 -4.07 8.05 -16.14
C TYR A 27 -2.65 7.55 -16.36
N THR A 28 -2.44 6.37 -16.95
CA THR A 28 -1.12 5.80 -17.26
C THR A 28 -0.09 5.97 -16.14
N PRO A 29 -0.37 5.50 -14.91
CA PRO A 29 0.58 5.56 -13.80
C PRO A 29 1.74 4.59 -14.02
N GLU A 30 2.84 4.78 -13.26
CA GLU A 30 3.98 3.84 -13.31
C GLU A 30 3.62 2.50 -12.66
N ASP A 31 3.04 2.54 -11.47
CA ASP A 31 2.65 1.38 -10.68
C ASP A 31 1.17 1.46 -10.27
N ALA A 32 0.65 0.38 -9.69
CA ALA A 32 -0.66 0.39 -9.05
C ALA A 32 -0.63 -0.31 -7.68
N THR A 33 -1.54 0.08 -6.81
CA THR A 33 -1.75 -0.57 -5.51
C THR A 33 -3.18 -1.03 -5.36
N THR A 34 -3.35 -2.20 -4.75
CA THR A 34 -4.63 -2.70 -4.30
C THR A 34 -4.62 -2.95 -2.79
N ASN A 35 -5.78 -3.25 -2.24
CA ASN A 35 -6.00 -3.66 -0.86
C ASN A 35 -7.34 -4.39 -0.78
N PRO A 36 -7.70 -5.05 0.34
CA PRO A 36 -8.96 -5.79 0.44
C PRO A 36 -10.21 -5.00 0.07
N SER A 37 -10.29 -3.74 0.46
CA SER A 37 -11.43 -2.87 0.12
C SER A 37 -11.52 -2.57 -1.39
N LEU A 38 -10.36 -2.40 -2.04
CA LEU A 38 -10.31 -2.15 -3.49
C LEU A 38 -10.60 -3.41 -4.30
N ILE A 39 -10.16 -4.59 -3.84
CA ILE A 39 -10.51 -5.88 -4.46
C ILE A 39 -12.00 -6.15 -4.31
N LEU A 40 -12.59 -5.90 -3.13
CA LEU A 40 -14.04 -6.02 -2.93
C LEU A 40 -14.84 -5.12 -3.87
N LYS A 41 -14.40 -3.87 -4.08
CA LYS A 41 -15.04 -2.95 -5.04
C LYS A 41 -14.86 -3.44 -6.48
N ALA A 42 -13.66 -3.87 -6.85
CA ALA A 42 -13.36 -4.41 -8.17
C ALA A 42 -14.22 -5.65 -8.49
N ALA A 43 -14.42 -6.54 -7.51
CA ALA A 43 -15.28 -7.72 -7.65
C ALA A 43 -16.76 -7.40 -7.91
N GLN A 44 -17.20 -6.15 -7.75
CA GLN A 44 -18.55 -5.69 -8.08
C GLN A 44 -18.66 -5.10 -9.50
N ILE A 45 -17.54 -4.95 -10.19
CA ILE A 45 -17.48 -4.49 -11.58
C ILE A 45 -17.92 -5.65 -12.49
N ALA A 46 -18.95 -5.42 -13.32
CA ALA A 46 -19.56 -6.48 -14.14
C ALA A 46 -18.54 -7.13 -15.11
N GLU A 47 -17.62 -6.37 -15.63
CA GLU A 47 -16.56 -6.80 -16.53
C GLU A 47 -15.57 -7.80 -15.88
N TYR A 48 -15.53 -7.87 -14.54
CA TYR A 48 -14.66 -8.79 -13.81
C TYR A 48 -15.33 -10.12 -13.45
N ALA A 49 -16.63 -10.29 -13.78
CA ALA A 49 -17.31 -11.57 -13.54
C ALA A 49 -16.55 -12.79 -14.11
N PRO A 50 -15.96 -12.74 -15.32
CA PRO A 50 -15.16 -13.86 -15.82
C PRO A 50 -13.92 -14.16 -15.01
N LEU A 51 -13.31 -13.17 -14.36
CA LEU A 51 -12.15 -13.36 -13.46
C LEU A 51 -12.58 -14.09 -12.19
N ILE A 52 -13.75 -13.75 -11.65
CA ILE A 52 -14.32 -14.43 -10.48
C ILE A 52 -14.62 -15.88 -10.80
N ASP A 53 -15.30 -16.15 -11.93
CA ASP A 53 -15.67 -17.50 -12.33
C ASP A 53 -14.42 -18.36 -12.57
N ALA A 54 -13.40 -17.83 -13.24
CA ALA A 54 -12.12 -18.51 -13.45
C ALA A 54 -11.39 -18.79 -12.12
N SER A 55 -11.45 -17.86 -11.16
CA SER A 55 -10.85 -18.03 -9.82
C SER A 55 -11.54 -19.12 -9.01
N ILE A 56 -12.88 -19.23 -9.13
CA ILE A 56 -13.68 -20.31 -8.52
C ILE A 56 -13.29 -21.68 -9.11
N GLU A 57 -13.20 -21.78 -10.43
CA GLU A 57 -12.80 -23.04 -11.07
C GLU A 57 -11.37 -23.44 -10.71
N TYR A 58 -10.45 -22.49 -10.60
CA TYR A 58 -9.11 -22.75 -10.07
C TYR A 58 -9.18 -23.34 -8.66
N ALA A 59 -9.90 -22.70 -7.74
CA ALA A 59 -9.99 -23.14 -6.35
C ALA A 59 -10.63 -24.55 -6.21
N LYS A 60 -11.68 -24.84 -6.99
CA LYS A 60 -12.30 -26.17 -7.03
C LYS A 60 -11.33 -27.25 -7.48
N ALA A 61 -10.37 -26.93 -8.34
CA ALA A 61 -9.35 -27.88 -8.79
C ALA A 61 -8.27 -28.13 -7.72
N GLN A 62 -8.06 -27.18 -6.77
CA GLN A 62 -7.05 -27.30 -5.73
C GLN A 62 -7.55 -28.07 -4.50
N SER A 63 -8.81 -27.90 -4.11
CA SER A 63 -9.38 -28.48 -2.88
C SER A 63 -10.83 -28.88 -3.05
N SER A 64 -11.26 -29.91 -2.30
CA SER A 64 -12.67 -30.27 -2.12
C SER A 64 -13.30 -29.61 -0.88
N ASP A 65 -12.50 -29.00 -0.01
CA ASP A 65 -12.99 -28.27 1.15
C ASP A 65 -13.51 -26.88 0.74
N LYS A 66 -14.77 -26.59 1.03
CA LYS A 66 -15.41 -25.34 0.66
C LYS A 66 -14.79 -24.12 1.33
N ALA A 67 -14.35 -24.21 2.57
CA ALA A 67 -13.70 -23.10 3.24
C ALA A 67 -12.36 -22.76 2.57
N GLN A 68 -11.58 -23.79 2.22
CA GLN A 68 -10.34 -23.62 1.45
C GLN A 68 -10.60 -23.08 0.04
N GLN A 69 -11.67 -23.53 -0.62
CA GLN A 69 -12.06 -23.02 -1.94
C GLN A 69 -12.37 -21.50 -1.90
N VAL A 70 -13.03 -21.02 -0.84
CA VAL A 70 -13.29 -19.58 -0.66
C VAL A 70 -11.98 -18.80 -0.58
N GLN A 71 -11.07 -19.22 0.29
CA GLN A 71 -9.76 -18.57 0.45
C GLN A 71 -8.94 -18.61 -0.84
N ASP A 72 -8.81 -19.76 -1.48
CA ASP A 72 -8.06 -19.92 -2.74
C ASP A 72 -8.68 -19.08 -3.87
N THR A 73 -10.02 -18.92 -3.87
CA THR A 73 -10.70 -18.06 -4.85
C THR A 73 -10.36 -16.59 -4.61
N CYS A 74 -10.37 -16.13 -3.36
CA CYS A 74 -10.00 -14.74 -3.03
C CYS A 74 -8.55 -14.44 -3.42
N ASP A 75 -7.62 -15.32 -3.09
CA ASP A 75 -6.20 -15.21 -3.47
C ASP A 75 -6.04 -15.15 -5.00
N MET A 76 -6.67 -16.10 -5.72
CA MET A 76 -6.60 -16.15 -7.18
C MET A 76 -7.26 -14.94 -7.84
N LEU A 77 -8.35 -14.41 -7.27
CA LEU A 77 -9.00 -13.20 -7.76
C LEU A 77 -8.09 -11.97 -7.63
N ALA A 78 -7.43 -11.82 -6.48
CA ALA A 78 -6.46 -10.74 -6.26
C ALA A 78 -5.30 -10.83 -7.26
N VAL A 79 -4.76 -12.01 -7.47
CA VAL A 79 -3.71 -12.27 -8.47
C VAL A 79 -4.22 -12.01 -9.90
N SER A 80 -5.44 -12.43 -10.24
CA SER A 80 -6.03 -12.22 -11.56
C SER A 80 -6.25 -10.74 -11.87
N ILE A 81 -6.77 -9.97 -10.92
CA ILE A 81 -6.90 -8.52 -11.04
C ILE A 81 -5.52 -7.86 -11.17
N GLY A 82 -4.56 -8.25 -10.34
CA GLY A 82 -3.18 -7.75 -10.41
C GLY A 82 -2.52 -8.04 -11.76
N LYS A 83 -2.74 -9.22 -12.32
CA LYS A 83 -2.27 -9.60 -13.65
C LYS A 83 -2.88 -8.74 -14.76
N GLU A 84 -4.18 -8.44 -14.69
CA GLU A 84 -4.82 -7.55 -15.66
C GLU A 84 -4.29 -6.12 -15.54
N ILE A 85 -4.08 -5.62 -14.30
CA ILE A 85 -3.46 -4.31 -14.06
C ILE A 85 -2.05 -4.25 -14.66
N LEU A 86 -1.24 -5.30 -14.53
CA LEU A 86 0.12 -5.36 -15.08
C LEU A 86 0.19 -5.30 -16.61
N LYS A 87 -0.93 -5.45 -17.32
CA LYS A 87 -0.99 -5.22 -18.78
C LYS A 87 -1.04 -3.72 -19.12
N VAL A 88 -1.45 -2.87 -18.19
CA VAL A 88 -1.67 -1.44 -18.41
C VAL A 88 -0.70 -0.54 -17.64
N VAL A 89 0.03 -1.07 -16.64
CA VAL A 89 1.11 -0.36 -15.97
C VAL A 89 2.48 -0.92 -16.36
N PRO A 90 3.50 -0.08 -16.59
CA PRO A 90 4.84 -0.56 -16.94
C PRO A 90 5.59 -1.14 -15.73
N GLY A 91 5.32 -0.67 -14.53
CA GLY A 91 6.00 -1.02 -13.31
C GLY A 91 5.37 -2.19 -12.54
N ARG A 92 4.98 -1.98 -11.29
CA ARG A 92 4.61 -3.02 -10.32
C ARG A 92 3.16 -2.95 -9.87
N ILE A 93 2.66 -4.08 -9.39
CA ILE A 93 1.41 -4.18 -8.62
C ILE A 93 1.71 -4.53 -7.16
N SER A 94 1.07 -3.86 -6.21
CA SER A 94 1.07 -4.26 -4.81
C SER A 94 -0.17 -5.11 -4.52
N THR A 95 0.04 -6.35 -4.10
CA THR A 95 -1.00 -7.31 -3.70
C THR A 95 -0.87 -7.60 -2.21
N GLU A 96 -1.92 -7.37 -1.45
CA GLU A 96 -1.93 -7.45 0.01
C GLU A 96 -2.29 -8.86 0.49
N VAL A 97 -1.56 -9.35 1.50
CA VAL A 97 -1.92 -10.58 2.22
C VAL A 97 -3.15 -10.33 3.10
N ASP A 98 -3.81 -11.41 3.53
CA ASP A 98 -4.96 -11.33 4.43
C ASP A 98 -4.61 -10.55 5.72
N ALA A 99 -5.46 -9.58 6.07
CA ALA A 99 -5.27 -8.75 7.27
C ALA A 99 -5.30 -9.57 8.58
N CYS A 100 -5.92 -10.75 8.59
CA CYS A 100 -5.91 -11.66 9.74
C CYS A 100 -4.51 -12.17 10.08
N LEU A 101 -3.58 -12.13 9.13
CA LEU A 101 -2.17 -12.51 9.30
C LEU A 101 -1.30 -11.40 9.87
N SER A 102 -1.83 -10.22 10.15
CA SER A 102 -1.04 -9.04 10.56
C SER A 102 -0.17 -9.26 11.80
N TYR A 103 -0.50 -10.23 12.64
CA TYR A 103 0.25 -10.59 13.86
C TYR A 103 0.85 -12.00 13.80
N ASP A 104 0.92 -12.59 12.61
CA ASP A 104 1.49 -13.92 12.36
C ASP A 104 2.60 -13.83 11.30
N THR A 105 3.85 -13.80 11.75
CA THR A 105 5.01 -13.69 10.88
C THR A 105 5.11 -14.87 9.91
N GLU A 106 4.98 -16.10 10.42
CA GLU A 106 5.13 -17.31 9.60
C GLU A 106 3.96 -17.45 8.61
N GLY A 107 2.73 -17.18 9.05
CA GLY A 107 1.55 -17.15 8.20
C GLY A 107 1.67 -16.12 7.08
N SER A 108 2.16 -14.92 7.40
CA SER A 108 2.41 -13.85 6.43
C SER A 108 3.47 -14.26 5.39
N ILE A 109 4.57 -14.89 5.81
CA ILE A 109 5.61 -15.38 4.90
C ILE A 109 5.05 -16.48 3.99
N ALA A 110 4.30 -17.44 4.56
CA ALA A 110 3.71 -18.53 3.79
C ALA A 110 2.71 -18.01 2.74
N LYS A 111 1.83 -17.07 3.11
CA LYS A 111 0.87 -16.45 2.20
C LYS A 111 1.57 -15.63 1.11
N ALA A 112 2.59 -14.86 1.45
CA ALA A 112 3.38 -14.09 0.50
C ALA A 112 4.00 -15.01 -0.58
N ARG A 113 4.65 -16.09 -0.17
CA ARG A 113 5.23 -17.08 -1.07
C ARG A 113 4.18 -17.75 -1.96
N GLN A 114 2.98 -18.04 -1.40
CA GLN A 114 1.86 -18.57 -2.17
C GLN A 114 1.43 -17.60 -3.27
N LEU A 115 1.20 -16.33 -2.95
CA LEU A 115 0.81 -15.29 -3.92
C LEU A 115 1.87 -15.12 -5.02
N ILE A 116 3.15 -15.05 -4.64
CA ILE A 116 4.27 -14.99 -5.60
C ILE A 116 4.26 -16.19 -6.52
N LYS A 117 4.07 -17.41 -5.98
CA LYS A 117 3.97 -18.61 -6.81
C LYS A 117 2.82 -18.52 -7.81
N MET A 118 1.64 -18.05 -7.39
CA MET A 118 0.48 -17.90 -8.28
C MET A 118 0.77 -16.89 -9.41
N TYR A 119 1.45 -15.76 -9.12
CA TYR A 119 1.91 -14.84 -10.15
C TYR A 119 2.93 -15.47 -11.11
N ASN A 120 3.92 -16.19 -10.57
CA ASN A 120 4.94 -16.85 -11.38
C ASN A 120 4.33 -17.93 -12.29
N ASP A 121 3.38 -18.73 -11.80
CA ASP A 121 2.63 -19.72 -12.59
C ASP A 121 1.84 -19.04 -13.73
N ALA A 122 1.43 -17.78 -13.54
CA ALA A 122 0.79 -16.93 -14.57
C ALA A 122 1.79 -16.21 -15.49
N GLY A 123 3.10 -16.45 -15.35
CA GLY A 123 4.17 -15.88 -16.18
C GLY A 123 4.62 -14.47 -15.75
N ILE A 124 4.26 -14.00 -14.54
CA ILE A 124 4.68 -12.70 -14.00
C ILE A 124 5.89 -12.90 -13.08
N THR A 125 6.95 -12.16 -13.29
CA THR A 125 8.20 -12.23 -12.54
C THR A 125 8.15 -11.40 -11.25
N ASN A 126 8.98 -11.73 -10.26
CA ASN A 126 8.98 -11.11 -8.93
C ASN A 126 9.24 -9.60 -8.98
N ASP A 127 10.02 -9.12 -9.94
CA ASP A 127 10.33 -7.71 -10.12
C ASP A 127 9.11 -6.83 -10.47
N ARG A 128 7.99 -7.46 -10.90
CA ARG A 128 6.73 -6.81 -11.20
C ARG A 128 5.73 -6.80 -10.03
N ILE A 129 6.09 -7.37 -8.87
CA ILE A 129 5.18 -7.60 -7.75
C ILE A 129 5.75 -7.00 -6.47
N LEU A 130 4.91 -6.37 -5.68
CA LEU A 130 5.18 -6.04 -4.28
C LEU A 130 4.16 -6.79 -3.42
N ILE A 131 4.62 -7.58 -2.46
CA ILE A 131 3.74 -8.15 -1.45
C ILE A 131 3.46 -7.11 -0.38
N LYS A 132 2.19 -6.81 -0.15
CA LYS A 132 1.77 -5.78 0.78
C LYS A 132 1.41 -6.38 2.13
N LEU A 133 2.01 -5.85 3.20
CA LEU A 133 1.92 -6.36 4.58
C LEU A 133 1.61 -5.20 5.52
N ALA A 134 0.82 -5.43 6.57
CA ALA A 134 0.64 -4.44 7.62
C ALA A 134 1.96 -4.18 8.36
N SER A 135 2.22 -2.92 8.72
CA SER A 135 3.45 -2.50 9.44
C SER A 135 3.36 -2.79 10.95
N THR A 136 2.94 -4.00 11.32
CA THR A 136 3.14 -4.56 12.66
C THR A 136 4.58 -5.02 12.81
N TRP A 137 5.03 -5.31 14.03
CA TRP A 137 6.35 -5.92 14.22
C TRP A 137 6.47 -7.23 13.43
N GLU A 138 5.44 -8.08 13.53
CA GLU A 138 5.37 -9.37 12.85
C GLU A 138 5.40 -9.22 11.32
N GLY A 139 4.66 -8.26 10.77
CA GLY A 139 4.67 -7.97 9.33
C GLY A 139 6.02 -7.44 8.85
N ILE A 140 6.68 -6.59 9.64
CA ILE A 140 8.04 -6.09 9.34
C ILE A 140 9.06 -7.22 9.37
N ARG A 141 8.98 -8.14 10.34
CA ARG A 141 9.87 -9.33 10.39
C ARG A 141 9.61 -10.29 9.23
N ALA A 142 8.33 -10.45 8.82
CA ALA A 142 8.00 -11.23 7.62
C ALA A 142 8.64 -10.60 6.36
N ALA A 143 8.51 -9.28 6.21
CA ALA A 143 9.12 -8.56 5.08
C ALA A 143 10.64 -8.70 5.06
N GLU A 144 11.32 -8.63 6.20
CA GLU A 144 12.79 -8.82 6.29
C GLU A 144 13.22 -10.18 5.73
N VAL A 145 12.45 -11.24 5.97
CA VAL A 145 12.72 -12.57 5.41
C VAL A 145 12.49 -12.58 3.90
N LEU A 146 11.33 -12.06 3.46
CA LEU A 146 10.92 -12.05 2.05
C LEU A 146 11.87 -11.23 1.17
N GLU A 147 12.34 -10.07 1.66
CA GLU A 147 13.32 -9.23 0.94
C GLU A 147 14.64 -9.97 0.70
N LYS A 148 15.12 -10.77 1.67
CA LYS A 148 16.31 -11.61 1.52
C LYS A 148 16.11 -12.75 0.50
N GLU A 149 14.86 -13.12 0.21
CA GLU A 149 14.48 -14.10 -0.81
C GLU A 149 14.26 -13.47 -2.19
N GLY A 150 14.42 -12.15 -2.33
CA GLY A 150 14.15 -11.42 -3.57
C GLY A 150 12.66 -11.17 -3.83
N ILE A 151 11.83 -11.23 -2.81
CA ILE A 151 10.42 -10.86 -2.82
C ILE A 151 10.29 -9.47 -2.20
N ASN A 152 10.12 -8.46 -3.04
CA ASN A 152 9.98 -7.09 -2.55
C ASN A 152 8.63 -6.86 -1.86
N CYS A 153 8.65 -6.08 -0.78
CA CYS A 153 7.49 -5.82 0.05
C CYS A 153 7.09 -4.34 0.06
N ASN A 154 5.79 -4.10 0.25
CA ASN A 154 5.18 -2.81 0.52
C ASN A 154 4.56 -2.83 1.91
N LEU A 155 5.15 -2.15 2.89
CA LEU A 155 4.64 -2.10 4.27
C LEU A 155 3.61 -1.00 4.40
N THR A 156 2.35 -1.40 4.63
CA THR A 156 1.17 -0.53 4.70
C THR A 156 0.64 -0.38 6.13
N LEU A 157 -0.45 0.39 6.29
CA LEU A 157 -0.99 0.76 7.60
C LEU A 157 0.11 1.34 8.50
N LEU A 158 0.90 2.23 7.92
CA LEU A 158 2.01 2.88 8.57
C LEU A 158 1.59 4.29 9.01
N PHE A 159 1.67 4.54 10.30
CA PHE A 159 1.19 5.76 10.95
C PHE A 159 2.21 6.37 11.90
N SER A 160 3.15 5.58 12.45
CA SER A 160 4.16 6.09 13.39
C SER A 160 5.55 6.09 12.81
N PHE A 161 6.40 6.97 13.37
CA PHE A 161 7.83 6.99 13.04
C PHE A 161 8.54 5.69 13.45
N ALA A 162 8.12 5.04 14.55
CA ALA A 162 8.66 3.75 14.97
C ALA A 162 8.47 2.66 13.90
N GLN A 163 7.28 2.61 13.28
CA GLN A 163 7.02 1.70 12.17
C GLN A 163 7.94 1.99 10.97
N ALA A 164 8.06 3.26 10.57
CA ALA A 164 8.91 3.66 9.46
C ALA A 164 10.38 3.28 9.70
N ARG A 165 10.90 3.59 10.89
CA ARG A 165 12.27 3.27 11.29
C ARG A 165 12.53 1.76 11.25
N ALA A 166 11.66 0.95 11.86
CA ALA A 166 11.81 -0.50 11.87
C ALA A 166 11.76 -1.12 10.45
N CYS A 167 10.94 -0.55 9.54
CA CYS A 167 10.89 -0.97 8.13
C CYS A 167 12.22 -0.69 7.42
N ALA A 168 12.80 0.50 7.61
CA ALA A 168 14.10 0.85 7.00
C ALA A 168 15.24 -0.02 7.52
N GLU A 169 15.26 -0.29 8.83
CA GLU A 169 16.24 -1.17 9.48
C GLU A 169 16.12 -2.63 9.01
N ALA A 170 14.90 -3.07 8.66
CA ALA A 170 14.64 -4.39 8.06
C ALA A 170 15.01 -4.47 6.57
N GLY A 171 15.39 -3.37 5.94
CA GLY A 171 15.74 -3.32 4.52
C GLY A 171 14.55 -3.52 3.58
N VAL A 172 13.34 -3.14 4.01
CA VAL A 172 12.11 -3.22 3.22
C VAL A 172 12.23 -2.35 1.96
N PHE A 173 11.77 -2.86 0.82
CA PHE A 173 11.81 -2.13 -0.45
C PHE A 173 10.98 -0.85 -0.43
N LEU A 174 9.74 -0.90 0.08
CA LEU A 174 8.82 0.24 0.03
C LEU A 174 7.92 0.29 1.26
N ILE A 175 7.64 1.51 1.73
CA ILE A 175 6.63 1.78 2.74
C ILE A 175 5.52 2.67 2.19
N SER A 176 4.29 2.47 2.67
CA SER A 176 3.10 3.28 2.35
C SER A 176 2.56 3.98 3.59
N PRO A 177 3.19 5.06 4.08
CA PRO A 177 2.64 5.85 5.17
C PRO A 177 1.36 6.57 4.74
N PHE A 178 0.36 6.58 5.64
CA PHE A 178 -0.95 7.15 5.36
C PHE A 178 -1.01 8.62 5.77
N VAL A 179 -1.45 9.48 4.85
CA VAL A 179 -1.57 10.92 5.08
C VAL A 179 -2.96 11.26 5.63
N GLY A 180 -4.00 11.09 4.84
CA GLY A 180 -5.34 11.55 5.19
C GLY A 180 -5.96 10.84 6.40
N ARG A 181 -5.61 9.58 6.69
CA ARG A 181 -6.11 8.93 7.92
C ARG A 181 -5.48 9.51 9.19
N ILE A 182 -4.25 9.98 9.12
CA ILE A 182 -3.61 10.73 10.20
C ILE A 182 -4.37 12.05 10.39
N MET A 183 -4.57 12.81 9.31
CA MET A 183 -5.31 14.07 9.32
C MET A 183 -6.72 13.88 9.90
N ASP A 184 -7.47 12.86 9.47
CA ASP A 184 -8.81 12.57 9.98
C ASP A 184 -8.84 12.40 11.50
N TRP A 185 -7.85 11.72 12.08
CA TRP A 185 -7.76 11.50 13.52
C TRP A 185 -7.51 12.81 14.27
N TYR A 186 -6.56 13.63 13.80
CA TYR A 186 -6.26 14.91 14.41
C TYR A 186 -7.41 15.92 14.24
N LYS A 187 -8.07 15.95 13.08
CA LYS A 187 -9.26 16.75 12.83
C LYS A 187 -10.38 16.40 13.81
N ALA A 188 -10.64 15.11 14.03
CA ALA A 188 -11.64 14.67 15.00
C ALA A 188 -11.25 15.05 16.45
N LYS A 189 -9.96 14.95 16.81
CA LYS A 189 -9.46 15.25 18.14
C LYS A 189 -9.42 16.74 18.46
N GLU A 190 -9.00 17.57 17.50
CA GLU A 190 -8.82 19.01 17.70
C GLU A 190 -10.05 19.84 17.31
N GLY A 191 -10.99 19.25 16.55
CA GLY A 191 -12.20 19.93 16.10
C GLY A 191 -11.95 21.04 15.08
N ARG A 192 -10.86 20.97 14.32
CA ARG A 192 -10.49 21.95 13.29
C ARG A 192 -10.04 21.30 12.00
N ASP A 193 -10.14 22.04 10.91
CA ASP A 193 -9.49 21.70 9.66
C ASP A 193 -8.02 22.12 9.68
N PHE A 194 -7.22 21.51 8.79
CA PHE A 194 -5.81 21.82 8.61
C PHE A 194 -5.57 22.34 7.19
N GLU A 195 -4.76 23.39 7.07
CA GLU A 195 -4.15 23.73 5.79
C GLU A 195 -3.16 22.63 5.39
N ALA A 196 -2.96 22.40 4.10
CA ALA A 196 -2.14 21.28 3.63
C ALA A 196 -0.70 21.29 4.19
N SER A 197 -0.12 22.48 4.38
CA SER A 197 1.22 22.64 4.96
C SER A 197 1.29 22.39 6.49
N GLU A 198 0.13 22.39 7.17
CA GLU A 198 -0.01 22.14 8.61
C GLU A 198 -0.61 20.75 8.89
N ASP A 199 -0.93 20.00 7.83
CA ASP A 199 -1.54 18.67 7.93
C ASP A 199 -0.59 17.69 8.64
N PRO A 200 -1.02 17.11 9.78
CA PRO A 200 -0.19 16.18 10.54
C PRO A 200 0.26 14.95 9.73
N GLY A 201 -0.55 14.50 8.76
CA GLY A 201 -0.19 13.40 7.87
C GLY A 201 0.91 13.79 6.88
N VAL A 202 0.83 14.99 6.31
CA VAL A 202 1.89 15.56 5.44
C VAL A 202 3.19 15.70 6.23
N ILE A 203 3.13 16.31 7.42
CA ILE A 203 4.30 16.49 8.30
C ILE A 203 4.94 15.14 8.66
N SER A 204 4.12 14.13 8.96
CA SER A 204 4.61 12.78 9.27
C SER A 204 5.36 12.16 8.11
N VAL A 205 4.79 12.18 6.90
CA VAL A 205 5.43 11.57 5.72
C VAL A 205 6.68 12.32 5.29
N ALA A 206 6.66 13.66 5.34
CA ALA A 206 7.83 14.49 5.07
C ALA A 206 8.98 14.17 6.05
N GLY A 207 8.69 14.06 7.34
CA GLY A 207 9.69 13.71 8.36
C GLY A 207 10.27 12.28 8.17
N ILE A 208 9.47 11.32 7.72
CA ILE A 208 9.95 9.97 7.36
C ILE A 208 10.88 10.03 6.15
N TYR A 209 10.48 10.77 5.11
CA TYR A 209 11.28 10.96 3.89
C TYR A 209 12.64 11.58 4.24
N ASP A 210 12.65 12.69 4.97
CA ASP A 210 13.87 13.38 5.39
C ASP A 210 14.79 12.46 6.16
N TYR A 211 14.26 11.72 7.14
CA TYR A 211 15.03 10.76 7.93
C TYR A 211 15.67 9.68 7.05
N TYR A 212 14.93 9.11 6.09
CA TYR A 212 15.46 8.09 5.21
C TYR A 212 16.58 8.62 4.33
N LYS A 213 16.38 9.82 3.74
CA LYS A 213 17.40 10.45 2.88
C LYS A 213 18.62 10.89 3.68
N GLU A 214 18.45 11.45 4.87
CA GLU A 214 19.54 11.84 5.74
C GLU A 214 20.44 10.67 6.16
N HIS A 215 19.86 9.50 6.42
CA HIS A 215 20.58 8.30 6.85
C HIS A 215 20.93 7.33 5.70
N GLY A 216 20.66 7.70 4.47
CA GLY A 216 20.97 6.91 3.28
C GLY A 216 20.26 5.56 3.25
N TYR A 217 19.00 5.48 3.71
CA TYR A 217 18.16 4.28 3.53
C TYR A 217 17.65 4.20 2.10
N ASN A 218 17.64 3.00 1.54
CA ASN A 218 17.16 2.74 0.17
C ASN A 218 15.64 2.48 0.11
N THR A 219 14.98 2.37 1.25
CA THR A 219 13.54 2.13 1.32
C THR A 219 12.78 3.28 0.67
N VAL A 220 11.94 2.96 -0.30
CA VAL A 220 11.10 3.91 -1.03
C VAL A 220 9.97 4.40 -0.14
N VAL A 221 9.77 5.71 -0.06
CA VAL A 221 8.64 6.32 0.64
C VAL A 221 7.53 6.58 -0.37
N MET A 222 6.37 5.98 -0.16
CA MET A 222 5.18 6.19 -0.99
C MET A 222 4.02 6.75 -0.15
N GLY A 223 3.80 8.05 -0.17
CA GLY A 223 2.64 8.65 0.48
C GLY A 223 1.33 8.05 -0.04
N ALA A 224 0.38 7.78 0.86
CA ALA A 224 -0.85 7.06 0.55
C ALA A 224 -2.08 7.63 1.28
N SER A 225 -3.28 7.24 0.79
CA SER A 225 -4.56 7.54 1.48
C SER A 225 -4.85 9.04 1.60
N PHE A 226 -4.76 9.75 0.50
CA PHE A 226 -5.00 11.21 0.44
C PHE A 226 -6.49 11.57 0.52
N ARG A 227 -6.78 12.79 1.03
CA ARG A 227 -8.12 13.38 1.10
C ARG A 227 -8.34 14.51 0.10
N ASN A 228 -7.25 15.20 -0.26
CA ASN A 228 -7.28 16.34 -1.18
C ASN A 228 -5.96 16.48 -1.94
N ILE A 229 -5.96 17.25 -3.03
CA ILE A 229 -4.76 17.50 -3.82
C ILE A 229 -3.72 18.36 -3.10
N GLY A 230 -4.10 19.12 -2.08
CA GLY A 230 -3.17 19.91 -1.27
C GLY A 230 -2.15 19.01 -0.56
N GLU A 231 -2.61 17.92 0.09
CA GLU A 231 -1.73 16.92 0.72
C GLU A 231 -0.72 16.35 -0.30
N ILE A 232 -1.18 16.05 -1.52
CA ILE A 232 -0.33 15.51 -2.60
C ILE A 232 0.73 16.51 -3.01
N LEU A 233 0.34 17.78 -3.19
CA LEU A 233 1.23 18.85 -3.66
C LEU A 233 2.28 19.25 -2.61
N GLU A 234 1.94 19.19 -1.31
CA GLU A 234 2.92 19.39 -0.22
C GLU A 234 3.93 18.23 -0.09
N LEU A 235 3.67 17.08 -0.72
CA LEU A 235 4.59 15.95 -0.79
C LEU A 235 5.25 15.78 -2.18
N ALA A 236 5.15 16.79 -3.08
CA ALA A 236 5.83 16.77 -4.36
C ALA A 236 7.36 16.63 -4.17
N GLY A 237 7.97 15.67 -4.83
CA GLY A 237 9.37 15.26 -4.61
C GLY A 237 9.51 13.98 -3.76
N CYS A 238 8.43 13.50 -3.12
CA CYS A 238 8.41 12.18 -2.52
C CYS A 238 8.73 11.10 -3.57
N ASP A 239 9.38 10.01 -3.18
CA ASP A 239 9.77 8.95 -4.13
C ASP A 239 8.57 8.47 -4.94
N ARG A 240 7.42 8.23 -4.26
CA ARG A 240 6.16 7.83 -4.89
C ARG A 240 4.97 8.40 -4.15
N LEU A 241 3.86 8.55 -4.86
CA LEU A 241 2.55 8.90 -4.28
C LEU A 241 1.50 8.00 -4.93
N THR A 242 0.77 7.21 -4.13
CA THR A 242 -0.34 6.39 -4.62
C THR A 242 -1.65 7.17 -4.45
N ILE A 243 -2.27 7.49 -5.57
CA ILE A 243 -3.32 8.49 -5.69
C ILE A 243 -4.59 7.84 -6.25
N SER A 244 -5.73 8.12 -5.63
CA SER A 244 -7.03 7.64 -6.12
C SER A 244 -7.42 8.29 -7.46
N PRO A 245 -8.22 7.62 -8.31
CA PRO A 245 -8.65 8.16 -9.60
C PRO A 245 -9.30 9.55 -9.53
N ASN A 246 -10.10 9.81 -8.49
CA ASN A 246 -10.74 11.11 -8.31
C ASN A 246 -9.72 12.23 -8.10
N LEU A 247 -8.69 12.01 -7.28
CA LEU A 247 -7.64 12.99 -7.05
C LEU A 247 -6.69 13.12 -8.25
N LEU A 248 -6.48 12.04 -9.01
CA LEU A 248 -5.78 12.12 -10.30
C LEU A 248 -6.53 13.01 -11.28
N GLN A 249 -7.86 12.92 -11.32
CA GLN A 249 -8.69 13.79 -12.14
C GLN A 249 -8.59 15.24 -11.69
N GLU A 250 -8.68 15.54 -10.41
CA GLU A 250 -8.52 16.90 -9.90
C GLU A 250 -7.16 17.49 -10.26
N LEU A 251 -6.07 16.71 -10.15
CA LEU A 251 -4.73 17.15 -10.54
C LEU A 251 -4.60 17.38 -12.05
N GLU A 252 -5.30 16.59 -12.88
CA GLU A 252 -5.33 16.76 -14.33
C GLU A 252 -6.10 18.01 -14.75
N GLU A 253 -7.18 18.34 -14.06
CA GLU A 253 -7.99 19.54 -14.29
C GLU A 253 -7.39 20.82 -13.70
N ALA A 254 -6.53 20.68 -12.68
CA ALA A 254 -5.92 21.79 -11.98
C ALA A 254 -4.73 22.38 -12.76
N THR A 255 -4.62 23.70 -12.73
CA THR A 255 -3.51 24.46 -13.31
C THR A 255 -2.74 25.24 -12.24
N GLY A 256 -1.62 25.85 -12.62
CA GLY A 256 -0.71 26.55 -11.72
C GLY A 256 0.57 25.77 -11.47
N GLU A 257 1.53 26.38 -10.83
CA GLU A 257 2.84 25.82 -10.55
C GLU A 257 2.77 24.71 -9.49
N VAL A 258 3.54 23.65 -9.69
CA VAL A 258 3.83 22.62 -8.68
C VAL A 258 5.27 22.82 -8.23
N VAL A 259 5.44 23.13 -6.96
CA VAL A 259 6.76 23.36 -6.35
C VAL A 259 7.24 22.05 -5.72
N GLU A 260 8.49 21.68 -5.98
CA GLU A 260 9.13 20.57 -5.30
C GLU A 260 9.30 20.89 -3.81
N LYS A 261 8.77 20.03 -2.94
CA LYS A 261 8.76 20.21 -1.48
C LYS A 261 9.78 19.30 -0.79
N LEU A 262 9.92 18.08 -1.28
CA LEU A 262 10.83 17.08 -0.75
C LEU A 262 12.02 16.91 -1.68
N ILE A 263 13.22 17.07 -1.14
CA ILE A 263 14.45 17.03 -1.91
C ILE A 263 15.39 16.01 -1.26
N ASP A 264 15.88 15.05 -2.06
CA ASP A 264 16.88 14.11 -1.56
C ASP A 264 18.20 14.83 -1.30
N THR A 265 18.58 14.86 -0.04
CA THR A 265 19.84 15.50 0.40
C THR A 265 21.07 14.63 0.18
N ASN A 266 20.89 13.37 -0.27
CA ASN A 266 21.95 12.36 -0.39
C ASN A 266 22.78 12.26 0.92
N GLY A 267 22.08 12.27 2.04
CA GLY A 267 22.68 12.29 3.37
C GLY A 267 23.47 11.01 3.68
N ASN A 268 24.36 11.14 4.65
CA ASN A 268 25.20 10.04 5.12
C ASN A 268 25.33 10.05 6.65
N LYS A 269 24.32 10.54 7.35
CA LYS A 269 24.27 10.46 8.81
C LYS A 269 24.40 9.01 9.26
N GLU A 270 25.14 8.79 10.34
CA GLU A 270 25.25 7.47 10.94
C GLU A 270 23.85 6.94 11.31
N ARG A 271 23.60 5.69 10.93
CA ARG A 271 22.34 5.02 11.28
C ARG A 271 22.37 4.64 12.76
N PRO A 272 21.30 4.90 13.52
CA PRO A 272 21.22 4.42 14.89
C PRO A 272 21.23 2.88 14.93
N ALA A 273 21.52 2.31 16.09
CA ALA A 273 21.34 0.88 16.29
C ALA A 273 19.91 0.44 16.02
N ALA A 274 19.72 -0.74 15.43
CA ALA A 274 18.39 -1.24 15.10
C ALA A 274 17.53 -1.38 16.36
N MET A 275 16.24 -1.05 16.22
CA MET A 275 15.27 -1.16 17.32
C MET A 275 15.07 -2.60 17.74
N THR A 276 15.03 -2.82 19.04
CA THR A 276 14.53 -4.07 19.62
C THR A 276 12.99 -4.11 19.53
N HIS A 277 12.39 -5.30 19.67
CA HIS A 277 10.95 -5.45 19.74
C HIS A 277 10.32 -4.60 20.86
N ALA A 278 10.96 -4.57 22.02
CA ALA A 278 10.48 -3.80 23.17
C ALA A 278 10.49 -2.29 22.90
N GLU A 279 11.54 -1.76 22.27
CA GLU A 279 11.64 -0.36 21.86
C GLU A 279 10.59 -0.01 20.83
N PHE A 280 10.41 -0.85 19.79
CA PHE A 280 9.36 -0.67 18.79
C PHE A 280 7.98 -0.56 19.43
N LEU A 281 7.61 -1.52 20.28
CA LEU A 281 6.32 -1.53 20.95
C LEU A 281 6.14 -0.32 21.85
N TRP A 282 7.18 0.06 22.59
CA TRP A 282 7.12 1.23 23.47
C TRP A 282 6.93 2.51 22.68
N ASP A 283 7.75 2.76 21.67
CA ASP A 283 7.70 3.98 20.88
C ASP A 283 6.38 4.08 20.09
N HIS A 284 5.93 2.97 19.49
CA HIS A 284 4.62 2.92 18.82
C HIS A 284 3.47 3.21 19.79
N ASN A 285 3.51 2.65 21.01
CA ASN A 285 2.48 2.86 22.03
C ASN A 285 2.42 4.31 22.55
N GLN A 286 3.49 5.11 22.43
CA GLN A 286 3.48 6.53 22.81
C GLN A 286 2.69 7.39 21.82
N ASP A 287 2.37 6.87 20.63
CA ASP A 287 1.56 7.54 19.61
C ASP A 287 0.14 6.96 19.56
N PRO A 288 -0.83 7.56 20.30
CA PRO A 288 -2.20 7.04 20.34
C PRO A 288 -2.88 7.05 18.97
N MET A 289 -2.58 8.03 18.11
CA MET A 289 -3.11 8.07 16.75
C MET A 289 -2.65 6.83 15.97
N ALA A 290 -1.38 6.50 16.02
CA ALA A 290 -0.83 5.36 15.29
C ALA A 290 -1.38 4.03 15.80
N VAL A 291 -1.47 3.84 17.12
CA VAL A 291 -2.05 2.63 17.74
C VAL A 291 -3.49 2.43 17.32
N GLU A 292 -4.32 3.48 17.40
CA GLU A 292 -5.74 3.42 17.06
C GLU A 292 -5.93 3.16 15.56
N LYS A 293 -5.20 3.87 14.69
CA LYS A 293 -5.36 3.77 13.24
C LYS A 293 -4.80 2.48 12.65
N LEU A 294 -3.72 1.93 13.19
CA LEU A 294 -3.23 0.60 12.80
C LEU A 294 -4.27 -0.47 13.13
N ALA A 295 -4.75 -0.49 14.37
CA ALA A 295 -5.74 -1.48 14.81
C ALA A 295 -7.08 -1.34 14.06
N GLU A 296 -7.56 -0.12 13.84
CA GLU A 296 -8.75 0.15 13.02
C GLU A 296 -8.56 -0.31 11.56
N GLY A 297 -7.40 -0.01 10.97
CA GLY A 297 -7.10 -0.39 9.59
C GLY A 297 -7.09 -1.90 9.37
N ILE A 298 -6.45 -2.65 10.25
CA ILE A 298 -6.44 -4.13 10.22
C ILE A 298 -7.86 -4.68 10.32
N ARG A 299 -8.67 -4.19 11.29
CA ARG A 299 -10.07 -4.62 11.44
C ARG A 299 -10.92 -4.33 10.21
N ASN A 300 -10.78 -3.14 9.64
CA ASN A 300 -11.57 -2.75 8.48
C ASN A 300 -11.21 -3.59 7.23
N PHE A 301 -9.93 -3.88 7.02
CA PHE A 301 -9.50 -4.75 5.92
C PHE A 301 -9.99 -6.20 6.13
N ALA A 302 -9.95 -6.71 7.36
CA ALA A 302 -10.52 -8.03 7.68
C ALA A 302 -12.03 -8.08 7.45
N VAL A 303 -12.77 -7.02 7.78
CA VAL A 303 -14.22 -6.93 7.51
C VAL A 303 -14.49 -6.92 5.99
N ASP A 304 -13.73 -6.18 5.21
CA ASP A 304 -13.91 -6.13 3.76
C ASP A 304 -13.49 -7.44 3.08
N GLN A 305 -12.45 -8.10 3.59
CA GLN A 305 -12.08 -9.46 3.17
C GLN A 305 -13.23 -10.44 3.45
N GLY A 306 -13.83 -10.42 4.64
CA GLY A 306 -14.96 -11.27 4.99
C GLY A 306 -16.19 -11.06 4.08
N LYS A 307 -16.47 -9.79 3.68
CA LYS A 307 -17.54 -9.51 2.70
C LYS A 307 -17.23 -10.11 1.32
N LEU A 308 -15.96 -10.09 0.89
CA LEU A 308 -15.54 -10.72 -0.34
C LEU A 308 -15.71 -12.24 -0.26
N GLU A 309 -15.30 -12.84 0.86
CA GLU A 309 -15.46 -14.28 1.13
C GLU A 309 -16.95 -14.71 1.13
N ASP A 310 -17.83 -13.94 1.78
CA ASP A 310 -19.28 -14.18 1.77
C ASP A 310 -19.84 -14.12 0.32
N MET A 311 -19.40 -13.14 -0.47
CA MET A 311 -19.82 -13.01 -1.86
C MET A 311 -19.35 -14.22 -2.70
N ILE A 312 -18.14 -14.70 -2.49
CA ILE A 312 -17.59 -15.89 -3.18
C ILE A 312 -18.30 -17.16 -2.68
N ALA A 313 -18.50 -17.32 -1.39
CA ALA A 313 -19.19 -18.49 -0.82
C ALA A 313 -20.61 -18.65 -1.38
N ALA A 314 -21.30 -17.55 -1.65
CA ALA A 314 -22.62 -17.56 -2.28
C ALA A 314 -22.63 -18.06 -3.74
N LYS A 315 -21.45 -18.14 -4.39
CA LYS A 315 -21.27 -18.60 -5.78
C LYS A 315 -20.71 -20.03 -5.87
N LEU A 316 -20.13 -20.57 -4.79
CA LEU A 316 -19.59 -21.93 -4.68
C LEU A 316 -20.68 -22.98 -4.33
#